data_9db5c241148b0365dc3f48dab2754eed
#
_entry.id   9db5c241148b0365dc3f48dab2754eed
#
_cell.length_a   1.000
_cell.length_b   1.000
_cell.length_c   1.000
_cell.angle_alpha   90.00
_cell.angle_beta   90.00
_cell.angle_gamma   90.00
#
_symmetry.space_group_name_H-M   'P 1'
#
loop_
_entity.id
_entity.type
_entity.pdbx_description
1 polymer ?
#
loop_
_entity_poly.entity_id
_entity_poly.type
_entity_poly.pdbx_seq_one_letter_code
_entity_poly.pdbx_strand_id
1 'polypeptide(L)'
;HAHRPELLATVQKAFDSPSLYDIAIARLAAAGLPIDAVHLKRDWRVSHTSSANVQSAWKVVYQAPDRYWDLYQLGEKLTDIEDTFRQWRFRHLTTVERVIGMRRGTGGTSGTGYLRAMLDVVLFPEIWQMRSEL
;
A
#
# COMPACT_ATOMS: atom_id res chain seq x y z
N HIS A 1 16.39 -0.82 -26.96
CA HIS A 1 16.34 0.35 -26.12
C HIS A 1 17.38 0.29 -25.01
N ALA A 2 18.33 1.23 -25.02
CA ALA A 2 19.50 1.24 -24.16
C ALA A 2 19.16 1.37 -22.66
N HIS A 3 17.99 1.89 -22.31
CA HIS A 3 17.59 2.14 -20.92
C HIS A 3 16.95 0.94 -20.22
N ARG A 4 16.50 -0.06 -20.98
CA ARG A 4 15.75 -1.19 -20.42
C ARG A 4 16.55 -2.03 -19.41
N PRO A 5 17.85 -2.37 -19.66
CA PRO A 5 18.59 -3.15 -18.68
C PRO A 5 18.74 -2.44 -17.33
N GLU A 6 18.95 -1.12 -17.33
CA GLU A 6 19.07 -0.33 -16.11
C GLU A 6 17.73 -0.23 -15.37
N LEU A 7 16.64 -0.02 -16.11
CA LEU A 7 15.30 0.00 -15.55
C LEU A 7 14.92 -1.35 -14.96
N LEU A 8 15.21 -2.45 -15.66
CA LEU A 8 14.93 -3.79 -15.18
C LEU A 8 15.73 -4.09 -13.91
N ALA A 9 16.99 -3.69 -13.85
CA ALA A 9 17.81 -3.86 -12.66
C ALA A 9 17.25 -3.06 -11.47
N THR A 10 16.79 -1.84 -11.71
CA THR A 10 16.17 -0.99 -10.68
C THR A 10 14.86 -1.60 -10.18
N VAL A 11 14.01 -2.08 -11.08
CA VAL A 11 12.77 -2.75 -10.73
C VAL A 11 13.04 -4.04 -9.95
N GLN A 12 14.01 -4.84 -10.39
CA GLN A 12 14.38 -6.08 -9.71
C GLN A 12 14.87 -5.79 -8.29
N LYS A 13 15.71 -4.77 -8.12
CA LYS A 13 16.20 -4.35 -6.81
C LYS A 13 15.07 -3.91 -5.90
N ALA A 14 14.10 -3.14 -6.42
CA ALA A 14 12.94 -2.74 -5.66
C ALA A 14 12.08 -3.94 -5.26
N PHE A 15 11.94 -4.92 -6.17
CA PHE A 15 11.18 -6.14 -5.92
C PHE A 15 11.83 -7.02 -4.84
N ASP A 16 13.15 -6.99 -4.75
CA ASP A 16 13.91 -7.75 -3.76
C ASP A 16 14.08 -6.99 -2.42
N SER A 17 13.52 -5.80 -2.32
CA SER A 17 13.53 -5.00 -1.10
C SER A 17 12.20 -5.10 -0.36
N PRO A 18 12.17 -4.95 0.99
CA PRO A 18 10.92 -4.93 1.74
C PRO A 18 10.01 -3.81 1.25
N SER A 19 8.70 -4.09 1.18
CA SER A 19 7.71 -3.07 0.87
C SER A 19 7.55 -2.10 2.04
N LEU A 20 6.94 -0.94 1.79
CA LEU A 20 6.60 0.01 2.87
C LEU A 20 5.71 -0.65 3.93
N TYR A 21 4.79 -1.52 3.49
CA TYR A 21 3.93 -2.26 4.39
C TYR A 21 4.76 -3.15 5.34
N ASP A 22 5.72 -3.89 4.80
CA ASP A 22 6.57 -4.78 5.59
C ASP A 22 7.51 -4.01 6.52
N ILE A 23 8.04 -2.88 6.06
CA ILE A 23 8.87 -1.99 6.89
C ILE A 23 8.06 -1.45 8.07
N ALA A 24 6.82 -1.05 7.84
CA ALA A 24 5.93 -0.55 8.89
C ALA A 24 5.66 -1.63 9.94
N ILE A 25 5.38 -2.86 9.51
CA ILE A 25 5.17 -3.99 10.42
C ILE A 25 6.41 -4.24 11.27
N ALA A 26 7.60 -4.23 10.65
CA ALA A 26 8.84 -4.42 11.38
C ALA A 26 9.07 -3.31 12.43
N ARG A 27 8.68 -2.07 12.12
CA ARG A 27 8.75 -0.95 13.06
C ARG A 27 7.80 -1.13 14.24
N LEU A 28 6.58 -1.62 14.00
CA LEU A 28 5.63 -1.92 15.06
C LEU A 28 6.21 -2.98 16.01
N ALA A 29 6.78 -4.04 15.47
CA ALA A 29 7.38 -5.11 16.25
C ALA A 29 8.60 -4.62 17.05
N ALA A 30 9.45 -3.79 16.44
CA ALA A 30 10.63 -3.23 17.09
C ALA A 30 10.28 -2.32 18.27
N ALA A 31 9.10 -1.71 18.25
CA ALA A 31 8.61 -0.88 19.35
C ALA A 31 7.98 -1.70 20.49
N GLY A 32 7.97 -3.01 20.38
CA GLY A 32 7.45 -3.91 21.42
C GLY A 32 5.98 -4.27 21.28
N LEU A 33 5.33 -3.85 20.19
CA LEU A 33 3.94 -4.22 19.93
C LEU A 33 3.86 -5.70 19.52
N PRO A 34 2.82 -6.44 19.95
CA PRO A 34 2.71 -7.87 19.64
C PRO A 34 2.34 -8.09 18.17
N ILE A 35 3.32 -8.45 17.36
CA ILE A 35 3.15 -8.79 15.96
C ILE A 35 3.43 -10.29 15.80
N ASP A 36 2.49 -11.01 15.19
CA ASP A 36 2.66 -12.43 14.92
C ASP A 36 3.82 -12.68 13.96
N ALA A 37 4.60 -13.73 14.21
CA ALA A 37 5.80 -14.03 13.44
C ALA A 37 5.54 -14.22 11.95
N VAL A 38 4.36 -14.68 11.58
CA VAL A 38 3.98 -14.88 10.18
C VAL A 38 4.03 -13.57 9.38
N HIS A 39 3.72 -12.44 10.02
CA HIS A 39 3.77 -11.13 9.37
C HIS A 39 5.19 -10.60 9.21
N LEU A 40 6.12 -11.03 10.06
CA LEU A 40 7.52 -10.64 10.00
C LEU A 40 8.33 -11.48 9.00
N LYS A 41 7.82 -12.65 8.62
CA LYS A 41 8.47 -13.58 7.69
C LYS A 41 7.77 -13.62 6.32
N ARG A 42 6.93 -12.65 6.06
CA ARG A 42 6.15 -12.58 4.84
C ARG A 42 7.05 -12.37 3.61
N ASP A 43 6.69 -13.00 2.50
CA ASP A 43 7.31 -12.68 1.21
C ASP A 43 6.74 -11.33 0.73
N TRP A 44 7.56 -10.29 0.78
CA TRP A 44 7.14 -8.93 0.41
C TRP A 44 6.83 -8.77 -1.07
N ARG A 45 7.11 -9.77 -1.90
CA ARG A 45 6.73 -9.78 -3.31
C ARG A 45 5.28 -10.19 -3.52
N VAL A 46 4.67 -10.81 -2.53
CA VAL A 46 3.28 -11.26 -2.58
C VAL A 46 2.37 -10.17 -2.01
N SER A 47 1.21 -9.99 -2.62
CA SER A 47 0.20 -9.05 -2.10
C SER A 47 -0.18 -9.42 -0.68
N HIS A 48 -0.31 -8.42 0.18
CA HIS A 48 -0.75 -8.64 1.55
C HIS A 48 -2.27 -8.52 1.67
N THR A 49 -2.79 -9.17 2.70
CA THR A 49 -4.20 -9.06 3.08
C THR A 49 -4.28 -8.46 4.48
N SER A 50 -5.41 -7.85 4.80
CA SER A 50 -5.64 -7.24 6.10
C SER A 50 -5.52 -8.27 7.23
N SER A 51 -4.91 -7.87 8.34
CA SER A 51 -4.72 -8.70 9.53
C SER A 51 -5.26 -7.99 10.76
N ALA A 52 -6.05 -8.70 11.56
CA ALA A 52 -6.56 -8.18 12.82
C ALA A 52 -5.42 -7.90 13.82
N ASN A 53 -4.36 -8.69 13.80
CA ASN A 53 -3.19 -8.50 14.64
C ASN A 53 -2.49 -7.17 14.33
N VAL A 54 -2.21 -6.90 13.05
CA VAL A 54 -1.58 -5.65 12.62
C VAL A 54 -2.50 -4.46 12.88
N GLN A 55 -3.80 -4.61 12.64
CA GLN A 55 -4.79 -3.57 12.92
C GLN A 55 -4.80 -3.20 14.41
N SER A 56 -4.76 -4.19 15.29
CA SER A 56 -4.71 -3.96 16.75
C SER A 56 -3.44 -3.21 17.16
N ALA A 57 -2.30 -3.53 16.54
CA ALA A 57 -1.05 -2.83 16.81
C ALA A 57 -1.14 -1.34 16.42
N TRP A 58 -1.67 -1.04 15.24
CA TRP A 58 -1.89 0.34 14.83
C TRP A 58 -2.88 1.07 15.74
N LYS A 59 -3.91 0.38 16.19
CA LYS A 59 -4.88 0.95 17.12
C LYS A 59 -4.22 1.39 18.43
N VAL A 60 -3.32 0.57 18.97
CA VAL A 60 -2.55 0.93 20.16
C VAL A 60 -1.74 2.22 19.95
N VAL A 61 -1.07 2.32 18.80
CA VAL A 61 -0.30 3.52 18.43
C VAL A 61 -1.18 4.76 18.42
N TYR A 62 -2.35 4.68 17.78
CA TYR A 62 -3.24 5.83 17.63
C TYR A 62 -3.99 6.19 18.92
N GLN A 63 -4.13 5.25 19.84
CA GLN A 63 -4.71 5.51 21.16
C GLN A 63 -3.72 6.12 22.14
N ALA A 64 -2.42 6.01 21.88
CA ALA A 64 -1.36 6.55 22.73
C ALA A 64 -0.29 7.24 21.87
N PRO A 65 -0.64 8.31 21.13
CA PRO A 65 0.30 8.94 20.20
C PRO A 65 1.52 9.53 20.89
N ASP A 66 1.39 9.98 22.13
CA ASP A 66 2.53 10.54 22.88
C ASP A 66 3.59 9.46 23.15
N ARG A 67 3.16 8.25 23.43
CA ARG A 67 4.05 7.12 23.71
C ARG A 67 4.69 6.57 22.45
N TYR A 68 3.95 6.58 21.34
CA TYR A 68 4.37 6.01 20.07
C TYR A 68 4.45 7.07 18.98
N TRP A 69 5.03 8.21 19.31
CA TRP A 69 5.02 9.39 18.42
C TRP A 69 5.60 9.11 17.03
N ASP A 70 6.75 8.41 16.97
CA ASP A 70 7.38 8.10 15.68
C ASP A 70 6.49 7.17 14.82
N LEU A 71 5.85 6.20 15.44
CA LEU A 71 4.94 5.30 14.75
C LEU A 71 3.65 6.00 14.34
N TYR A 72 3.13 6.90 15.17
CA TYR A 72 1.98 7.72 14.82
C TYR A 72 2.28 8.57 13.58
N GLN A 73 3.44 9.23 13.56
CA GLN A 73 3.86 10.00 12.40
C GLN A 73 4.04 9.13 11.16
N LEU A 74 4.61 7.94 11.32
CA LEU A 74 4.73 6.99 10.22
C LEU A 74 3.36 6.61 9.67
N GLY A 75 2.41 6.28 10.53
CA GLY A 75 1.04 5.94 10.12
C GLY A 75 0.38 7.07 9.35
N GLU A 76 0.55 8.31 9.80
CA GLU A 76 0.01 9.47 9.11
C GLU A 76 0.66 9.68 7.74
N LYS A 77 1.96 9.49 7.62
CA LYS A 77 2.65 9.58 6.33
C LYS A 77 2.23 8.48 5.38
N LEU A 78 2.04 7.26 5.86
CA LEU A 78 1.54 6.16 5.03
C LEU A 78 0.11 6.44 4.55
N THR A 79 -0.71 7.04 5.40
CA THR A 79 -2.06 7.49 5.04
C THR A 79 -2.00 8.55 3.93
N ASP A 80 -1.11 9.52 4.05
CA ASP A 80 -0.93 10.56 3.04
C ASP A 80 -0.45 9.98 1.70
N ILE A 81 0.48 9.03 1.75
CA ILE A 81 0.96 8.34 0.54
C ILE A 81 -0.21 7.62 -0.14
N GLU A 82 -1.01 6.90 0.60
CA GLU A 82 -2.15 6.18 0.05
C GLU A 82 -3.18 7.13 -0.55
N ASP A 83 -3.48 8.23 0.13
CA ASP A 83 -4.40 9.24 -0.36
C ASP A 83 -3.90 9.86 -1.67
N THR A 84 -2.62 10.19 -1.74
CA THR A 84 -1.99 10.71 -2.95
C THR A 84 -2.08 9.72 -4.10
N PHE A 85 -1.84 8.44 -3.84
CA PHE A 85 -1.96 7.38 -4.84
C PHE A 85 -3.40 7.21 -5.32
N ARG A 86 -4.38 7.30 -4.43
CA ARG A 86 -5.80 7.24 -4.80
C ARG A 86 -6.16 8.38 -5.74
N GLN A 87 -5.74 9.59 -5.43
CA GLN A 87 -5.98 10.76 -6.26
C GLN A 87 -5.31 10.59 -7.63
N TRP A 88 -4.07 10.14 -7.67
CA TRP A 88 -3.34 9.91 -8.90
C TRP A 88 -4.02 8.86 -9.77
N ARG A 89 -4.41 7.73 -9.19
CA ARG A 89 -5.11 6.67 -9.92
C ARG A 89 -6.44 7.14 -10.49
N PHE A 90 -7.19 7.90 -9.72
CA PHE A 90 -8.47 8.45 -10.15
C PHE A 90 -8.26 9.42 -11.32
N ARG A 91 -7.30 10.33 -11.21
CA ARG A 91 -6.99 11.29 -12.29
C ARG A 91 -6.49 10.59 -13.54
N HIS A 92 -5.66 9.56 -13.36
CA HIS A 92 -5.15 8.77 -14.47
C HIS A 92 -6.27 8.05 -15.20
N LEU A 93 -7.18 7.42 -14.47
CA LEU A 93 -8.38 6.81 -15.03
C LEU A 93 -9.20 7.81 -15.82
N THR A 94 -9.47 8.97 -15.22
CA THR A 94 -10.23 10.04 -15.87
C THR A 94 -9.56 10.49 -17.18
N THR A 95 -8.25 10.64 -17.19
CA THR A 95 -7.49 11.01 -18.38
C THR A 95 -7.62 9.93 -19.46
N VAL A 96 -7.46 8.66 -19.09
CA VAL A 96 -7.59 7.55 -20.03
C VAL A 96 -9.01 7.50 -20.62
N GLU A 97 -10.04 7.65 -19.77
CA GLU A 97 -11.43 7.68 -20.24
C GLU A 97 -11.69 8.81 -21.21
N ARG A 98 -11.08 9.99 -20.99
CA ARG A 98 -11.24 11.14 -21.89
C ARG A 98 -10.55 10.91 -23.23
N VAL A 99 -9.42 10.20 -23.26
CA VAL A 99 -8.64 9.98 -24.48
C VAL A 99 -9.20 8.83 -25.30
N ILE A 100 -9.47 7.68 -24.68
CA ILE A 100 -9.91 6.48 -25.39
C ILE A 100 -11.39 6.14 -25.20
N GLY A 101 -12.07 6.82 -24.28
CA GLY A 101 -13.47 6.54 -23.94
C GLY A 101 -13.61 5.15 -23.36
N MET A 102 -14.72 4.51 -23.69
CA MET A 102 -15.03 3.15 -23.22
C MET A 102 -14.59 2.08 -24.22
N ARG A 103 -13.66 2.40 -25.11
CA ARG A 103 -13.18 1.46 -26.14
C ARG A 103 -12.48 0.27 -25.47
N ARG A 104 -12.71 -0.90 -26.05
CA ARG A 104 -12.04 -2.11 -25.61
C ARG A 104 -10.58 -2.06 -26.03
N GLY A 105 -9.70 -2.45 -25.11
CA GLY A 105 -8.30 -2.64 -25.41
C GLY A 105 -8.10 -3.85 -26.34
N THR A 106 -6.91 -3.96 -26.90
CA THR A 106 -6.49 -5.12 -27.66
C THR A 106 -6.58 -6.38 -26.79
N GLY A 107 -7.27 -7.40 -27.23
CA GLY A 107 -7.50 -8.62 -26.47
C GLY A 107 -8.89 -8.76 -25.85
N GLY A 108 -9.81 -7.84 -26.15
CA GLY A 108 -11.22 -7.94 -25.77
C GLY A 108 -11.55 -7.47 -24.37
N THR A 109 -10.56 -6.98 -23.61
CA THR A 109 -10.79 -6.40 -22.28
C THR A 109 -10.82 -4.89 -22.35
N SER A 110 -11.66 -4.26 -21.51
CA SER A 110 -11.69 -2.82 -21.38
C SER A 110 -10.49 -2.34 -20.58
N GLY A 111 -9.67 -1.45 -21.15
CA GLY A 111 -8.57 -0.81 -20.43
C GLY A 111 -9.06 0.00 -19.24
N THR A 112 -10.23 0.66 -19.37
CA THR A 112 -10.82 1.43 -18.29
C THR A 112 -11.36 0.52 -17.18
N GLY A 113 -11.87 -0.67 -17.52
CA GLY A 113 -12.31 -1.66 -16.54
C GLY A 113 -11.18 -2.12 -15.63
N TYR A 114 -10.01 -2.38 -16.21
CA TYR A 114 -8.81 -2.73 -15.45
C TYR A 114 -8.40 -1.59 -14.51
N LEU A 115 -8.36 -0.35 -15.02
CA LEU A 115 -7.99 0.81 -14.22
C LEU A 115 -8.98 1.08 -13.10
N ARG A 116 -10.29 0.87 -13.33
CA ARG A 116 -11.29 1.00 -12.27
C ARG A 116 -11.07 -0.02 -11.16
N ALA A 117 -10.73 -1.26 -11.50
CA ALA A 117 -10.40 -2.27 -10.51
C ALA A 117 -9.19 -1.86 -9.65
N MET A 118 -8.24 -1.14 -10.23
CA MET A 118 -7.07 -0.62 -9.51
C MET A 118 -7.43 0.44 -8.47
N LEU A 119 -8.57 1.13 -8.60
CA LEU A 119 -9.01 2.12 -7.60
C LEU A 119 -9.39 1.47 -6.27
N ASP A 120 -9.76 0.20 -6.28
CA ASP A 120 -10.19 -0.52 -5.07
C ASP A 120 -9.01 -1.10 -4.28
N VAL A 121 -7.79 -1.01 -4.81
CA VAL A 121 -6.59 -1.51 -4.11
C VAL A 121 -6.26 -0.60 -2.93
N VAL A 122 -6.15 -1.20 -1.75
CA VAL A 122 -5.79 -0.51 -0.51
C VAL A 122 -4.39 -0.96 -0.09
N LEU A 123 -3.47 -0.01 0.08
CA LEU A 123 -2.07 -0.30 0.42
C LEU A 123 -1.89 -0.61 1.90
N PHE A 124 -2.59 0.11 2.77
CA PHE A 124 -2.46 0.00 4.21
C PHE A 124 -3.83 -0.20 4.87
N PRO A 125 -4.48 -1.36 4.63
CA PRO A 125 -5.87 -1.56 5.05
C PRO A 125 -6.06 -1.47 6.56
N GLU A 126 -5.10 -1.94 7.35
CA GLU A 126 -5.23 -1.96 8.80
C GLU A 126 -5.26 -0.55 9.40
N ILE A 127 -4.51 0.41 8.80
CA ILE A 127 -4.52 1.80 9.25
C ILE A 127 -5.90 2.43 9.00
N TRP A 128 -6.49 2.18 7.86
CA TRP A 128 -7.82 2.69 7.55
C TRP A 128 -8.90 2.04 8.40
N GLN A 129 -8.84 0.73 8.59
CA GLN A 129 -9.84 -0.02 9.33
C GLN A 129 -9.86 0.32 10.83
N MET A 130 -8.68 0.50 11.45
CA MET A 130 -8.62 0.81 12.87
C MET A 130 -9.21 2.19 13.21
N ARG A 131 -9.26 3.11 12.26
CA ARG A 131 -9.81 4.46 12.48
C ARG A 131 -11.29 4.42 12.86
N SER A 132 -12.04 3.46 12.37
CA SER A 132 -13.44 3.30 12.74
C SER A 132 -13.64 2.75 14.16
N GLU A 133 -12.56 2.27 14.77
CA GLU A 133 -12.58 1.70 16.13
C GLU A 133 -12.01 2.65 17.20
N LEU A 134 -11.57 3.83 16.81
CA LEU A 134 -10.98 4.81 17.75
C LEU A 134 -12.05 5.50 18.63
#